data_9b4aaf06262e2cbe2a8f5d47983e5f35
#
_entry.id   9b4aaf06262e2cbe2a8f5d47983e5f35
#
_cell.length_a   1.000
_cell.length_b   1.000
_cell.length_c   1.000
_cell.angle_alpha   90.00
_cell.angle_beta   90.00
_cell.angle_gamma   90.00
#
_symmetry.space_group_name_H-M   'P 1'
#
loop_
_entity.id
_entity.type
_entity.pdbx_description
1 polymer ?
#
loop_
_entity_poly.entity_id
_entity_poly.type
_entity_poly.pdbx_seq_one_letter_code
_entity_poly.pdbx_strand_id
1 'polypeptide(L)'
;LPERCYGIPACGGFLLCDRRTHAGDDFTPGENWAEFDGLDDCVAQIEHWLANFAAARDLAERCHAHVMARHTYAQRAATLHHALLAWHEGKRGTLA
;
A
#
# COMPACT_ATOMS: atom_id res chain seq x y z
N LEU A 1 0.58 7.76 -1.59
CA LEU A 1 -0.39 7.22 -0.63
C LEU A 1 -0.01 7.61 0.80
N PRO A 2 -1.00 7.88 1.67
CA PRO A 2 -0.71 8.16 3.08
C PRO A 2 -0.12 6.94 3.80
N GLU A 3 0.59 7.20 4.87
CA GLU A 3 1.23 6.15 5.68
C GLU A 3 0.27 5.07 6.14
N ARG A 4 -0.99 5.44 6.48
CA ARG A 4 -1.98 4.46 6.94
C ARG A 4 -2.28 3.37 5.92
N CYS A 5 -2.07 3.63 4.63
CA CYS A 5 -2.25 2.63 3.58
C CYS A 5 -1.23 1.51 3.66
N TYR A 6 -0.12 1.73 4.35
CA TYR A 6 0.92 0.74 4.62
C TYR A 6 0.90 0.29 6.08
N GLY A 7 0.67 1.22 7.00
CA GLY A 7 0.69 0.95 8.44
C GLY A 7 -0.42 0.03 8.91
N ILE A 8 -1.66 0.25 8.45
CA ILE A 8 -2.79 -0.60 8.82
C ILE A 8 -2.61 -2.04 8.34
N PRO A 9 -2.30 -2.30 7.04
CA PRO A 9 -1.98 -3.65 6.59
C PRO A 9 -0.77 -4.27 7.27
N ALA A 10 0.25 -3.49 7.58
CA ALA A 10 1.44 -3.99 8.28
C ALA A 10 1.10 -4.52 9.69
N CYS A 11 0.07 -3.97 10.33
CA CYS A 11 -0.44 -4.45 11.61
C CYS A 11 -1.47 -5.58 11.45
N GLY A 12 -1.76 -6.03 10.24
CA GLY A 12 -2.72 -7.09 9.97
C GLY A 12 -4.17 -6.62 9.91
N GLY A 13 -4.43 -5.31 9.89
CA GLY A 13 -5.77 -4.75 9.82
C GLY A 13 -6.35 -4.76 8.39
N PHE A 14 -7.69 -4.79 8.31
CA PHE A 14 -8.39 -4.62 7.04
C PHE A 14 -8.53 -3.13 6.73
N LEU A 15 -8.16 -2.73 5.52
CA LEU A 15 -8.29 -1.36 5.05
C LEU A 15 -9.15 -1.31 3.79
N LEU A 16 -10.22 -0.52 3.84
CA LEU A 16 -11.02 -0.15 2.67
C LEU A 16 -10.73 1.32 2.37
N CYS A 17 -10.19 1.61 1.19
CA CYS A 17 -9.72 2.94 0.84
C CYS A 17 -10.45 3.46 -0.40
N ASP A 18 -10.59 4.78 -0.52
CA ASP A 18 -11.09 5.38 -1.74
C ASP A 18 -10.11 5.17 -2.89
N ARG A 19 -10.66 5.06 -4.12
CA ARG A 19 -9.84 4.87 -5.31
C ARG A 19 -8.87 6.04 -5.48
N ARG A 20 -7.60 5.72 -5.66
CA ARG A 20 -6.55 6.71 -5.85
C ARG A 20 -5.72 6.38 -7.08
N THR A 21 -5.25 7.41 -7.77
CA THR A 21 -4.51 7.29 -9.03
C THR A 21 -3.30 6.37 -8.94
N HIS A 22 -2.57 6.41 -7.82
CA HIS A 22 -1.33 5.67 -7.67
C HIS A 22 -1.44 4.40 -6.81
N ALA A 23 -2.65 4.04 -6.33
CA ALA A 23 -2.82 2.81 -5.57
C ALA A 23 -2.52 1.57 -6.43
N GLY A 24 -2.89 1.61 -7.71
CA GLY A 24 -2.63 0.52 -8.66
C GLY A 24 -1.15 0.28 -8.96
N ASP A 25 -0.27 1.23 -8.65
CA ASP A 25 1.17 1.06 -8.81
C ASP A 25 1.75 0.14 -7.73
N ASP A 26 1.15 0.15 -6.53
CA ASP A 26 1.61 -0.58 -5.36
C ASP A 26 0.72 -1.78 -5.01
N PHE A 27 -0.57 -1.71 -5.32
CA PHE A 27 -1.57 -2.70 -4.88
C PHE A 27 -2.49 -3.10 -6.05
N THR A 28 -3.01 -4.32 -5.98
CA THR A 28 -3.96 -4.85 -6.98
C THR A 28 -5.33 -5.02 -6.32
N PRO A 29 -6.35 -4.22 -6.75
CA PRO A 29 -7.71 -4.34 -6.19
C PRO A 29 -8.27 -5.75 -6.31
N GLY A 30 -8.94 -6.21 -5.24
CA GLY A 30 -9.51 -7.54 -5.16
C GLY A 30 -8.54 -8.66 -4.85
N GLU A 31 -7.25 -8.44 -5.00
CA GLU A 31 -6.20 -9.42 -4.73
C GLU A 31 -5.50 -9.15 -3.39
N ASN A 32 -4.99 -7.95 -3.21
CA ASN A 32 -4.32 -7.52 -1.97
C ASN A 32 -4.74 -6.13 -1.53
N TRP A 33 -5.80 -5.60 -2.08
CA TRP A 33 -6.26 -4.23 -1.84
C TRP A 33 -7.78 -4.15 -1.96
N ALA A 34 -8.44 -3.44 -1.04
CA ALA A 34 -9.86 -3.13 -1.13
C ALA A 34 -10.06 -1.64 -1.34
N GLU A 35 -10.82 -1.26 -2.36
CA GLU A 35 -11.10 0.14 -2.67
C GLU A 35 -12.56 0.36 -3.02
N PHE A 36 -13.02 1.60 -2.89
CA PHE A 36 -14.34 2.03 -3.33
C PHE A 36 -14.23 3.26 -4.22
N ASP A 37 -15.24 3.46 -5.08
CA ASP A 37 -15.32 4.58 -5.99
C ASP A 37 -16.64 5.30 -5.76
N GLY A 38 -16.62 6.37 -4.96
CA GLY A 38 -17.80 7.14 -4.60
C GLY A 38 -18.55 6.58 -3.39
N LEU A 39 -19.50 7.37 -2.89
CA LEU A 39 -20.22 7.07 -1.65
C LEU A 39 -21.08 5.79 -1.76
N ASP A 40 -21.80 5.62 -2.87
CA ASP A 40 -22.68 4.46 -3.05
C ASP A 40 -21.85 3.16 -3.09
N ASP A 41 -20.71 3.16 -3.77
CA ASP A 41 -19.81 2.02 -3.81
C ASP A 41 -19.16 1.78 -2.45
N CYS A 42 -18.87 2.83 -1.70
CA CYS A 42 -18.34 2.69 -0.34
C CYS A 42 -19.30 1.87 0.54
N VAL A 43 -20.60 2.20 0.52
CA VAL A 43 -21.62 1.47 1.27
C VAL A 43 -21.71 0.03 0.79
N ALA A 44 -21.73 -0.19 -0.52
CA ALA A 44 -21.78 -1.52 -1.11
C ALA A 44 -20.57 -2.38 -0.73
N GLN A 45 -19.37 -1.79 -0.72
CA GLN A 45 -18.15 -2.48 -0.31
C GLN A 45 -18.15 -2.83 1.17
N ILE A 46 -18.61 -1.93 2.03
CA ILE A 46 -18.74 -2.22 3.47
C ILE A 46 -19.69 -3.40 3.69
N GLU A 47 -20.87 -3.37 3.06
CA GLU A 47 -21.83 -4.47 3.16
C GLU A 47 -21.26 -5.79 2.65
N HIS A 48 -20.57 -5.75 1.51
CA HIS A 48 -19.93 -6.92 0.91
C HIS A 48 -18.92 -7.57 1.85
N TRP A 49 -17.99 -6.78 2.39
CA TRP A 49 -16.95 -7.32 3.24
C TRP A 49 -17.45 -7.77 4.61
N LEU A 50 -18.47 -7.10 5.16
CA LEU A 50 -19.11 -7.56 6.40
C LEU A 50 -19.88 -8.87 6.20
N ALA A 51 -20.53 -9.04 5.06
CA ALA A 51 -21.24 -10.26 4.73
C ALA A 51 -20.30 -11.43 4.38
N ASN A 52 -19.08 -11.13 3.95
CA ASN A 52 -18.06 -12.11 3.53
C ASN A 52 -16.81 -11.98 4.40
N PHE A 53 -16.97 -12.16 5.69
CA PHE A 53 -15.90 -11.88 6.66
C PHE A 53 -14.65 -12.75 6.44
N ALA A 54 -14.82 -14.00 6.05
CA ALA A 54 -13.67 -14.87 5.73
C ALA A 54 -12.88 -14.35 4.54
N ALA A 55 -13.56 -13.84 3.52
CA ALA A 55 -12.92 -13.23 2.36
C ALA A 55 -12.21 -11.91 2.74
N ALA A 56 -12.80 -11.12 3.63
CA ALA A 56 -12.19 -9.90 4.15
C ALA A 56 -10.89 -10.21 4.91
N ARG A 57 -10.92 -11.23 5.76
CA ARG A 57 -9.74 -11.70 6.49
C ARG A 57 -8.65 -12.15 5.53
N ASP A 58 -9.00 -12.93 4.52
CA ASP A 58 -8.06 -13.43 3.52
C ASP A 58 -7.42 -12.29 2.73
N LEU A 59 -8.22 -11.29 2.33
CA LEU A 59 -7.69 -10.10 1.66
C LEU A 59 -6.75 -9.32 2.58
N ALA A 60 -7.11 -9.16 3.85
CA ALA A 60 -6.26 -8.47 4.83
C ALA A 60 -4.91 -9.20 5.01
N GLU A 61 -4.92 -10.52 5.04
CA GLU A 61 -3.70 -11.31 5.12
C GLU A 61 -2.83 -11.15 3.87
N ARG A 62 -3.43 -11.14 2.69
CA ARG A 62 -2.70 -10.91 1.44
C ARG A 62 -2.11 -9.50 1.37
N CYS A 63 -2.87 -8.50 1.82
CA CYS A 63 -2.39 -7.12 1.89
C CYS A 63 -1.24 -6.99 2.88
N HIS A 64 -1.35 -7.61 4.05
CA HIS A 64 -0.30 -7.66 5.05
C HIS A 64 0.99 -8.26 4.47
N ALA A 65 0.90 -9.41 3.83
CA ALA A 65 2.06 -10.07 3.23
C ALA A 65 2.71 -9.20 2.16
N HIS A 66 1.90 -8.53 1.33
CA HIS A 66 2.39 -7.63 0.28
C HIS A 66 3.15 -6.44 0.87
N VAL A 67 2.59 -5.81 1.91
CA VAL A 67 3.21 -4.65 2.56
C VAL A 67 4.51 -5.06 3.27
N MET A 68 4.51 -6.17 3.98
CA MET A 68 5.71 -6.65 4.67
C MET A 68 6.82 -7.03 3.69
N ALA A 69 6.46 -7.49 2.49
CA ALA A 69 7.44 -7.84 1.47
C ALA A 69 8.03 -6.62 0.74
N ARG A 70 7.28 -5.52 0.60
CA ARG A 70 7.64 -4.45 -0.34
C ARG A 70 7.60 -3.03 0.21
N HIS A 71 6.82 -2.75 1.26
CA HIS A 71 6.49 -1.40 1.68
C HIS A 71 6.80 -1.08 3.14
N THR A 72 7.70 -1.82 3.77
CA THR A 72 8.13 -1.53 5.15
C THR A 72 9.00 -0.27 5.20
N TYR A 73 9.09 0.34 6.37
CA TYR A 73 9.98 1.48 6.57
C TYR A 73 11.44 1.13 6.28
N ALA A 74 11.86 -0.09 6.62
CA ALA A 74 13.23 -0.55 6.33
C ALA A 74 13.52 -0.54 4.83
N GLN A 75 12.59 -1.04 4.02
CA GLN A 75 12.75 -1.06 2.57
C GLN A 75 12.67 0.33 1.95
N ARG A 76 11.78 1.19 2.46
CA ARG A 76 11.69 2.58 2.02
C ARG A 76 12.94 3.36 2.39
N ALA A 77 13.49 3.13 3.56
CA ALA A 77 14.76 3.72 3.99
C ALA A 77 15.92 3.27 3.09
N ALA A 78 15.98 2.00 2.72
CA ALA A 78 16.98 1.50 1.79
C ALA A 78 16.86 2.16 0.42
N THR A 79 15.65 2.30 -0.11
CA THR A 79 15.40 2.98 -1.38
C THR A 79 15.86 4.44 -1.33
N LEU A 80 15.54 5.15 -0.26
CA LEU A 80 15.97 6.54 -0.07
C LEU A 80 17.49 6.64 0.03
N HIS A 81 18.12 5.73 0.77
CA HIS A 81 19.56 5.69 0.92
C HIS A 81 20.25 5.52 -0.43
N HIS A 82 19.79 4.57 -1.25
CA HIS A 82 20.33 4.39 -2.60
C HIS A 82 20.15 5.62 -3.48
N ALA A 83 18.97 6.26 -3.41
CA ALA A 83 18.71 7.47 -4.19
C ALA A 83 19.65 8.62 -3.78
N LEU A 84 19.87 8.79 -2.47
CA LEU A 84 20.78 9.83 -1.95
C LEU A 84 22.23 9.56 -2.35
N LEU A 85 22.67 8.31 -2.30
CA LEU A 85 24.04 7.95 -2.75
C LEU A 85 24.22 8.25 -4.23
N ALA A 86 23.27 7.85 -5.07
CA ALA A 86 23.32 8.12 -6.50
C ALA A 86 23.38 9.61 -6.80
N TRP A 87 22.58 10.42 -6.08
CA TRP A 87 22.60 11.88 -6.22
C TRP A 87 23.95 12.46 -5.80
N HIS A 88 24.50 12.01 -4.67
CA HIS A 88 25.80 12.48 -4.16
C HIS A 88 26.94 12.15 -5.12
N GLU A 89 26.99 10.93 -5.65
CA GLU A 89 27.99 10.51 -6.62
C GLU A 89 27.90 11.32 -7.91
N GLY A 90 26.68 11.54 -8.41
CA GLY A 90 26.46 12.38 -9.59
C GLY A 90 26.94 13.81 -9.38
N LYS A 91 26.68 14.37 -8.21
CA LYS A 91 27.13 15.73 -7.87
C LYS A 91 28.65 15.83 -7.73
N ARG A 92 29.28 14.82 -7.13
CA ARG A 92 30.75 14.73 -7.07
C ARG A 92 31.37 14.69 -8.45
N GLY A 93 30.83 13.87 -9.34
CA GLY A 93 31.29 13.79 -10.72
C GLY A 93 31.17 15.11 -11.47
N THR A 94 30.12 15.89 -11.18
CA THR A 94 29.94 17.23 -11.76
C THR A 94 30.92 18.23 -11.24
N LEU A 95 31.33 18.15 -9.97
CA LEU A 95 32.26 19.06 -9.34
C LEU A 95 33.73 18.72 -9.60
N ALA A 96 33.97 17.50 -10.01
CA ALA A 96 35.30 17.05 -10.35
C ALA A 96 35.69 17.54 -11.74
#